data_e4194add709199bf5fdf1c2f41645f2a
#
_entry.id   e4194add709199bf5fdf1c2f41645f2a
#
_cell.length_a   1.000
_cell.length_b   1.000
_cell.length_c   1.000
_cell.angle_alpha   90.00
_cell.angle_beta   90.00
_cell.angle_gamma   90.00
#
_symmetry.space_group_name_H-M   'P 1'
#
loop_
_entity.id
_entity.type
_entity.pdbx_description
1 polymer ?
#
loop_
_entity_poly.entity_id
_entity_poly.type
_entity_poly.pdbx_seq_one_letter_code
_entity_poly.pdbx_strand_id
1 'polypeptide(L)'
;SEPYPTYHIQDDLITARLVHWMQRDAGVTGEIYWATTLWGIWKGGDGQVHYDIDVWNNPYTIQSDVAGDGLLAYPGTVTDEYVGRNVPVPTLRLEAIRDGFEDYEYLTMLEEKYAAAAARLGLTSVDSEDIMNTYYQAVYQSHEYTVDADYDRSNPALMLRVREIMAEDIMRNDEDVIVSVSN
;
A
#
# COMPACT_ATOMS: atom_id res chain seq x y z
N SER A 1 -10.77 4.74 7.08
CA SER A 1 -10.95 4.96 8.51
C SER A 1 -10.83 3.66 9.28
N GLU A 2 -10.41 3.77 10.51
CA GLU A 2 -10.21 2.62 11.38
C GLU A 2 -11.35 1.59 11.31
N PRO A 3 -11.01 0.30 11.34
CA PRO A 3 -9.68 -0.27 11.57
C PRO A 3 -8.81 -0.45 10.30
N TYR A 4 -9.35 -0.18 9.13
CA TYR A 4 -8.67 -0.44 7.86
C TYR A 4 -7.69 0.67 7.48
N PRO A 5 -6.55 0.32 6.86
CA PRO A 5 -5.61 1.29 6.34
C PRO A 5 -6.24 2.11 5.19
N THR A 6 -5.89 3.39 5.12
CA THR A 6 -6.36 4.30 4.07
C THR A 6 -5.23 5.20 3.57
N TYR A 7 -5.56 6.07 2.61
CA TYR A 7 -4.64 7.10 2.10
C TYR A 7 -4.90 8.48 2.71
N HIS A 8 -5.58 8.56 3.86
CA HIS A 8 -5.89 9.81 4.51
C HIS A 8 -4.70 10.39 5.27
N ILE A 9 -4.71 11.71 5.51
CA ILE A 9 -3.65 12.38 6.27
C ILE A 9 -3.68 12.01 7.76
N GLN A 10 -4.86 11.67 8.28
CA GLN A 10 -5.02 11.27 9.68
C GLN A 10 -4.39 9.92 10.01
N ASP A 11 -4.19 9.08 9.01
CA ASP A 11 -3.59 7.77 9.19
C ASP A 11 -2.06 7.86 9.19
N ASP A 12 -1.42 6.94 9.88
CA ASP A 12 0.03 6.80 9.83
C ASP A 12 0.50 6.50 8.40
N LEU A 13 1.62 7.07 7.99
CA LEU A 13 2.13 6.96 6.62
C LEU A 13 2.30 5.51 6.16
N ILE A 14 2.66 4.61 7.10
CA ILE A 14 2.84 3.18 6.82
C ILE A 14 1.55 2.51 6.31
N THR A 15 0.38 3.04 6.67
CA THR A 15 -0.91 2.47 6.28
C THR A 15 -1.13 2.53 4.77
N ALA A 16 -0.67 3.60 4.12
CA ALA A 16 -0.75 3.73 2.66
C ALA A 16 0.03 2.63 1.93
N ARG A 17 1.09 2.13 2.54
CA ARG A 17 1.90 1.01 2.04
C ARG A 17 1.25 -0.34 2.35
N LEU A 18 0.68 -0.47 3.56
CA LEU A 18 0.04 -1.71 4.04
C LEU A 18 -1.18 -2.10 3.20
N VAL A 19 -1.91 -1.14 2.61
CA VAL A 19 -3.02 -1.42 1.70
C VAL A 19 -2.63 -2.45 0.64
N HIS A 20 -1.45 -2.34 0.05
CA HIS A 20 -1.01 -3.21 -1.05
C HIS A 20 -0.62 -4.62 -0.58
N TRP A 21 -0.15 -4.75 0.68
CA TRP A 21 0.03 -6.05 1.30
C TRP A 21 -1.29 -6.78 1.45
N MET A 22 -2.30 -6.08 1.99
CA MET A 22 -3.65 -6.64 2.18
C MET A 22 -4.33 -6.95 0.84
N GLN A 23 -4.11 -6.13 -0.18
CA GLN A 23 -4.60 -6.38 -1.54
C GLN A 23 -3.98 -7.65 -2.12
N ARG A 24 -2.67 -7.84 -1.94
CA ARG A 24 -1.99 -9.04 -2.43
C ARG A 24 -2.48 -10.30 -1.73
N ASP A 25 -2.62 -10.26 -0.41
CA ASP A 25 -3.14 -11.35 0.41
C ASP A 25 -4.59 -11.72 0.00
N ALA A 26 -5.42 -10.74 -0.29
CA ALA A 26 -6.79 -10.94 -0.77
C ALA A 26 -6.89 -11.31 -2.26
N GLY A 27 -5.78 -11.46 -2.98
CA GLY A 27 -5.78 -11.76 -4.42
C GLY A 27 -6.31 -10.64 -5.31
N VAL A 28 -6.30 -9.39 -4.81
CA VAL A 28 -6.72 -8.22 -5.59
C VAL A 28 -5.63 -7.86 -6.59
N THR A 29 -5.98 -7.79 -7.87
CA THR A 29 -5.04 -7.57 -8.98
C THR A 29 -5.05 -6.16 -9.55
N GLY A 30 -5.83 -5.26 -8.99
CA GLY A 30 -5.89 -3.87 -9.45
C GLY A 30 -6.63 -2.97 -8.48
N GLU A 31 -6.27 -1.70 -8.51
CA GLU A 31 -6.87 -0.66 -7.67
C GLU A 31 -7.25 0.55 -8.52
N ILE A 32 -8.38 1.14 -8.21
CA ILE A 32 -8.79 2.44 -8.73
C ILE A 32 -9.03 3.36 -7.54
N TYR A 33 -8.14 4.32 -7.35
CA TYR A 33 -8.38 5.41 -6.41
C TYR A 33 -9.14 6.53 -7.12
N TRP A 34 -10.22 7.00 -6.53
CA TRP A 34 -11.22 7.83 -7.18
C TRP A 34 -10.73 9.21 -7.64
N ALA A 35 -9.73 9.79 -6.96
CA ALA A 35 -9.09 11.05 -7.32
C ALA A 35 -7.69 11.17 -6.72
N THR A 36 -6.79 11.91 -7.38
CA THR A 36 -5.42 12.13 -6.90
C THR A 36 -5.06 13.61 -6.81
N THR A 37 -5.79 14.47 -7.53
CA THR A 37 -5.49 15.90 -7.71
C THR A 37 -6.74 16.76 -7.60
N LEU A 38 -7.51 16.53 -6.53
CA LEU A 38 -8.82 17.19 -6.35
C LEU A 38 -8.66 18.61 -5.80
N TRP A 39 -7.96 19.45 -6.55
CA TRP A 39 -7.80 20.86 -6.23
C TRP A 39 -8.27 21.82 -7.34
N GLY A 40 -8.82 21.26 -8.39
CA GLY A 40 -9.37 22.04 -9.49
C GLY A 40 -10.86 22.33 -9.35
N ILE A 41 -11.53 22.49 -10.49
CA ILE A 41 -12.96 22.75 -10.56
C ILE A 41 -13.70 21.44 -10.28
N TRP A 42 -14.57 21.45 -9.27
CA TRP A 42 -15.45 20.32 -9.00
C TRP A 42 -16.86 20.79 -8.63
N LYS A 43 -17.85 19.93 -8.88
CA LYS A 43 -19.23 20.19 -8.52
C LYS A 43 -19.58 19.36 -7.29
N GLY A 44 -19.82 20.02 -6.18
CA GLY A 44 -20.23 19.38 -4.93
C GLY A 44 -21.58 18.68 -4.99
N GLY A 45 -21.83 17.82 -4.04
CA GLY A 45 -23.16 17.19 -3.83
C GLY A 45 -24.27 18.20 -3.54
N ASP A 46 -23.91 19.41 -3.12
CA ASP A 46 -24.79 20.59 -2.96
C ASP A 46 -25.15 21.26 -4.29
N GLY A 47 -24.60 20.79 -5.41
CA GLY A 47 -24.78 21.37 -6.75
C GLY A 47 -23.92 22.61 -7.03
N GLN A 48 -23.11 23.06 -6.06
CA GLN A 48 -22.21 24.19 -6.22
C GLN A 48 -20.95 23.80 -6.97
N VAL A 49 -20.38 24.76 -7.68
CA VAL A 49 -19.08 24.62 -8.37
C VAL A 49 -18.03 25.31 -7.51
N HIS A 50 -17.02 24.57 -7.13
CA HIS A 50 -15.91 25.05 -6.32
C HIS A 50 -14.69 25.29 -7.23
N TYR A 51 -14.01 26.40 -7.03
CA TYR A 51 -12.85 26.84 -7.78
C TYR A 51 -11.70 27.15 -6.83
N ASP A 52 -10.48 26.90 -7.29
CA ASP A 52 -9.25 27.32 -6.59
C ASP A 52 -9.23 26.93 -5.09
N ILE A 53 -9.41 25.65 -4.83
CA ILE A 53 -9.37 25.12 -3.46
C ILE A 53 -7.93 25.23 -2.95
N ASP A 54 -7.74 25.98 -1.85
CA ASP A 54 -6.45 26.10 -1.17
C ASP A 54 -6.17 24.85 -0.30
N VAL A 55 -5.76 23.78 -0.97
CA VAL A 55 -5.48 22.49 -0.34
C VAL A 55 -4.28 22.51 0.60
N TRP A 56 -3.41 23.53 0.48
CA TRP A 56 -2.25 23.68 1.35
C TRP A 56 -2.64 24.13 2.76
N ASN A 57 -3.66 24.99 2.87
CA ASN A 57 -4.17 25.49 4.14
C ASN A 57 -5.43 24.75 4.62
N ASN A 58 -6.14 24.07 3.72
CA ASN A 58 -7.35 23.35 4.06
C ASN A 58 -7.44 21.99 3.33
N PRO A 59 -6.91 20.91 3.92
CA PRO A 59 -6.98 19.57 3.32
C PRO A 59 -8.37 18.90 3.41
N TYR A 60 -9.32 19.52 4.12
CA TYR A 60 -10.71 19.03 4.26
C TYR A 60 -11.63 19.56 3.17
N THR A 61 -11.22 19.44 1.92
CA THR A 61 -11.88 20.15 0.81
C THR A 61 -13.21 19.53 0.39
N ILE A 62 -13.43 18.24 0.65
CA ILE A 62 -14.58 17.50 0.14
C ILE A 62 -15.43 16.96 1.28
N GLN A 63 -14.78 16.42 2.29
CA GLN A 63 -15.43 15.88 3.49
C GLN A 63 -14.79 16.54 4.71
N SER A 64 -15.61 17.02 5.62
CA SER A 64 -15.15 17.78 6.78
C SER A 64 -14.39 16.94 7.82
N ASP A 65 -14.53 15.63 7.76
CA ASP A 65 -13.97 14.66 8.71
C ASP A 65 -12.80 13.84 8.15
N VAL A 66 -12.51 13.99 6.83
CA VAL A 66 -11.46 13.23 6.15
C VAL A 66 -10.46 14.18 5.47
N ALA A 67 -9.26 14.27 6.01
CA ALA A 67 -8.21 15.11 5.45
C ALA A 67 -7.45 14.40 4.33
N GLY A 68 -7.27 15.09 3.21
CA GLY A 68 -6.43 14.65 2.11
C GLY A 68 -7.03 13.57 1.21
N ASP A 69 -8.30 13.23 1.37
CA ASP A 69 -8.97 12.32 0.45
C ASP A 69 -9.04 12.94 -0.95
N GLY A 70 -8.63 12.18 -1.97
CA GLY A 70 -8.48 12.66 -3.32
C GLY A 70 -7.26 13.59 -3.57
N LEU A 71 -6.37 13.77 -2.60
CA LEU A 71 -5.23 14.69 -2.64
C LEU A 71 -3.90 13.95 -2.44
N LEU A 72 -3.47 13.17 -3.41
CA LEU A 72 -2.18 12.49 -3.39
C LEU A 72 -1.05 13.32 -4.03
N ALA A 73 -1.40 14.34 -4.81
CA ALA A 73 -0.49 15.35 -5.30
C ALA A 73 -1.09 16.74 -5.10
N TYR A 74 -0.27 17.71 -4.76
CA TYR A 74 -0.67 19.10 -4.49
C TYR A 74 -0.27 20.02 -5.65
N PRO A 75 -0.93 21.17 -5.83
CA PRO A 75 -0.58 22.11 -6.90
C PRO A 75 0.75 22.81 -6.60
N GLY A 76 1.68 22.75 -7.56
CA GLY A 76 3.02 23.33 -7.41
C GLY A 76 3.08 24.84 -7.47
N THR A 77 1.98 25.51 -7.78
CA THR A 77 1.93 26.98 -7.91
C THR A 77 1.97 27.72 -6.57
N VAL A 78 1.82 27.01 -5.44
CA VAL A 78 1.74 27.62 -4.10
C VAL A 78 3.07 27.56 -3.36
N THR A 79 4.03 26.75 -3.77
CA THR A 79 5.35 26.65 -3.17
C THR A 79 6.37 27.49 -3.95
N ASP A 80 7.31 28.11 -3.27
CA ASP A 80 8.34 28.96 -3.88
C ASP A 80 9.14 28.22 -4.96
N GLU A 81 9.42 26.95 -4.74
CA GLU A 81 10.17 26.09 -5.67
C GLU A 81 9.40 25.81 -6.95
N TYR A 82 8.08 25.66 -6.85
CA TYR A 82 7.21 25.25 -7.95
C TYR A 82 6.34 26.38 -8.51
N VAL A 83 6.44 27.58 -7.96
CA VAL A 83 5.69 28.74 -8.44
C VAL A 83 5.91 28.96 -9.92
N GLY A 84 4.83 29.06 -10.65
CA GLY A 84 4.83 29.27 -12.10
C GLY A 84 5.15 28.04 -12.94
N ARG A 85 5.43 26.88 -12.34
CA ARG A 85 5.71 25.63 -13.08
C ARG A 85 4.46 24.83 -13.39
N ASN A 86 3.38 25.04 -12.67
CA ASN A 86 2.11 24.29 -12.81
C ASN A 86 2.32 22.76 -12.84
N VAL A 87 3.18 22.28 -11.96
CA VAL A 87 3.56 20.87 -11.83
C VAL A 87 2.96 20.31 -10.55
N PRO A 88 2.36 19.12 -10.54
CA PRO A 88 1.90 18.50 -9.31
C PRO A 88 3.08 18.16 -8.40
N VAL A 89 2.94 18.42 -7.11
CA VAL A 89 3.90 18.08 -6.06
C VAL A 89 3.43 16.80 -5.38
N PRO A 90 4.16 15.68 -5.50
CA PRO A 90 3.77 14.42 -4.87
C PRO A 90 3.80 14.54 -3.34
N THR A 91 2.86 13.88 -2.68
CA THR A 91 2.86 13.74 -1.22
C THR A 91 3.68 12.54 -0.78
N LEU A 92 4.09 12.52 0.49
CA LEU A 92 4.72 11.33 1.09
C LEU A 92 3.79 10.11 1.03
N ARG A 93 2.47 10.31 1.04
CA ARG A 93 1.48 9.22 0.87
C ARG A 93 1.59 8.60 -0.51
N LEU A 94 1.75 9.40 -1.56
CA LEU A 94 1.94 8.88 -2.92
C LEU A 94 3.24 8.08 -3.03
N GLU A 95 4.31 8.51 -2.37
CA GLU A 95 5.56 7.75 -2.31
C GLU A 95 5.39 6.43 -1.53
N ALA A 96 4.65 6.44 -0.42
CA ALA A 96 4.35 5.23 0.34
C ALA A 96 3.47 4.24 -0.44
N ILE A 97 2.53 4.74 -1.26
CA ILE A 97 1.75 3.94 -2.19
C ILE A 97 2.68 3.28 -3.22
N ARG A 98 3.61 4.02 -3.80
CA ARG A 98 4.61 3.46 -4.73
C ARG A 98 5.40 2.34 -4.08
N ASP A 99 5.91 2.56 -2.86
CA ASP A 99 6.65 1.55 -2.11
C ASP A 99 5.77 0.31 -1.82
N GLY A 100 4.47 0.51 -1.60
CA GLY A 100 3.50 -0.56 -1.44
C GLY A 100 3.31 -1.40 -2.69
N PHE A 101 3.27 -0.77 -3.87
CA PHE A 101 3.26 -1.50 -5.14
C PHE A 101 4.55 -2.31 -5.36
N GLU A 102 5.70 -1.76 -4.98
CA GLU A 102 6.95 -2.51 -5.02
C GLU A 102 6.89 -3.74 -4.08
N ASP A 103 6.33 -3.59 -2.88
CA ASP A 103 6.14 -4.71 -1.96
C ASP A 103 5.21 -5.78 -2.54
N TYR A 104 4.14 -5.38 -3.21
CA TYR A 104 3.23 -6.28 -3.91
C TYR A 104 3.98 -7.13 -4.93
N GLU A 105 4.90 -6.55 -5.70
CA GLU A 105 5.74 -7.26 -6.65
C GLU A 105 6.70 -8.24 -5.94
N TYR A 106 7.31 -7.84 -4.81
CA TYR A 106 8.14 -8.75 -4.01
C TYR A 106 7.34 -9.97 -3.53
N LEU A 107 6.15 -9.76 -3.02
CA LEU A 107 5.25 -10.83 -2.59
C LEU A 107 4.89 -11.76 -3.76
N THR A 108 4.62 -11.21 -4.93
CA THR A 108 4.33 -11.98 -6.14
C THR A 108 5.53 -12.82 -6.58
N MET A 109 6.72 -12.23 -6.65
CA MET A 109 7.94 -12.94 -7.02
C MET A 109 8.27 -14.07 -6.05
N LEU A 110 8.03 -13.85 -4.77
CA LEU A 110 8.28 -14.84 -3.71
C LEU A 110 7.33 -16.02 -3.83
N GLU A 111 6.04 -15.77 -4.02
CA GLU A 111 5.04 -16.81 -4.23
C GLU A 111 5.35 -17.67 -5.47
N GLU A 112 5.65 -17.04 -6.59
CA GLU A 112 6.04 -17.73 -7.82
C GLU A 112 7.26 -18.62 -7.61
N LYS A 113 8.24 -18.14 -6.84
CA LYS A 113 9.45 -18.90 -6.51
C LYS A 113 9.13 -20.14 -5.66
N TYR A 114 8.31 -20.01 -4.63
CA TYR A 114 7.89 -21.15 -3.81
C TYR A 114 7.03 -22.14 -4.59
N ALA A 115 6.10 -21.67 -5.43
CA ALA A 115 5.28 -22.52 -6.28
C ALA A 115 6.15 -23.32 -7.27
N ALA A 116 7.15 -22.68 -7.88
CA ALA A 116 8.09 -23.36 -8.79
C ALA A 116 8.93 -24.42 -8.06
N ALA A 117 9.39 -24.14 -6.83
CA ALA A 117 10.12 -25.10 -6.02
C ALA A 117 9.27 -26.30 -5.63
N ALA A 118 8.04 -26.06 -5.18
CA ALA A 118 7.08 -27.12 -4.85
C ALA A 118 6.79 -28.03 -6.07
N ALA A 119 6.58 -27.44 -7.25
CA ALA A 119 6.36 -28.20 -8.49
C ALA A 119 7.56 -29.10 -8.86
N ARG A 120 8.78 -28.62 -8.68
CA ARG A 120 10.01 -29.42 -8.91
C ARG A 120 10.13 -30.60 -7.96
N LEU A 121 9.67 -30.44 -6.72
CA LEU A 121 9.68 -31.51 -5.72
C LEU A 121 8.53 -32.49 -5.87
N GLY A 122 7.58 -32.24 -6.79
CA GLY A 122 6.35 -33.03 -6.90
C GLY A 122 5.43 -32.90 -5.68
N LEU A 123 5.56 -31.82 -4.92
CA LEU A 123 4.73 -31.52 -3.76
C LEU A 123 3.44 -30.86 -4.25
N THR A 124 2.39 -31.66 -4.36
CA THR A 124 1.05 -31.16 -4.77
C THR A 124 0.25 -30.57 -3.61
N SER A 125 0.76 -30.69 -2.39
CA SER A 125 0.08 -30.29 -1.14
C SER A 125 0.77 -29.15 -0.39
N VAL A 126 1.89 -28.62 -0.88
CA VAL A 126 2.45 -27.39 -0.33
C VAL A 126 1.63 -26.27 -0.92
N ASP A 127 0.71 -25.80 -0.13
CA ASP A 127 -0.02 -24.59 -0.46
C ASP A 127 0.97 -23.42 -0.34
N SER A 128 1.28 -22.78 -1.47
CA SER A 128 2.11 -21.57 -1.46
C SER A 128 1.46 -20.49 -0.60
N GLU A 129 0.16 -20.53 -0.43
CA GLU A 129 -0.61 -19.67 0.45
C GLU A 129 -0.17 -19.83 1.92
N ASP A 130 0.02 -21.05 2.42
CA ASP A 130 0.49 -21.27 3.80
C ASP A 130 1.88 -20.66 4.05
N ILE A 131 2.77 -20.74 3.07
CA ILE A 131 4.10 -20.13 3.17
C ILE A 131 3.99 -18.60 3.16
N MET A 132 3.21 -18.05 2.24
CA MET A 132 3.01 -16.61 2.12
C MET A 132 2.35 -16.02 3.36
N ASN A 133 1.48 -16.76 4.04
CA ASN A 133 0.86 -16.38 5.29
C ASN A 133 1.87 -16.02 6.38
N THR A 134 3.05 -16.64 6.39
CA THR A 134 4.10 -16.30 7.38
C THR A 134 4.60 -14.87 7.22
N TYR A 135 4.68 -14.37 6.00
CA TYR A 135 5.09 -12.99 5.72
C TYR A 135 3.96 -12.00 6.05
N TYR A 136 2.72 -12.32 5.69
CA TYR A 136 1.57 -11.48 6.02
C TYR A 136 1.37 -11.36 7.53
N GLN A 137 1.38 -12.48 8.26
CA GLN A 137 1.20 -12.52 9.71
C GLN A 137 2.35 -11.83 10.46
N ALA A 138 3.53 -11.72 9.87
CA ALA A 138 4.61 -10.97 10.46
C ALA A 138 4.37 -9.45 10.42
N VAL A 139 3.47 -8.96 9.55
CA VAL A 139 3.19 -7.54 9.35
C VAL A 139 1.83 -7.15 9.95
N TYR A 140 0.81 -8.00 9.79
CA TYR A 140 -0.52 -7.80 10.38
C TYR A 140 -1.13 -9.12 10.83
N GLN A 141 -1.98 -9.08 11.87
CA GLN A 141 -2.34 -10.28 12.64
C GLN A 141 -3.52 -11.06 12.07
N SER A 142 -4.25 -10.55 11.08
CA SER A 142 -5.49 -11.18 10.62
C SER A 142 -5.62 -11.16 9.11
N HIS A 143 -5.90 -12.34 8.52
CA HIS A 143 -6.38 -12.49 7.15
C HIS A 143 -7.85 -12.17 7.00
N GLU A 144 -8.59 -12.23 8.10
CA GLU A 144 -9.99 -11.86 8.09
C GLU A 144 -10.08 -10.34 8.12
N TYR A 145 -10.47 -9.73 7.02
CA TYR A 145 -10.77 -8.31 6.89
C TYR A 145 -12.02 -7.94 7.70
N THR A 146 -11.98 -8.27 8.98
CA THR A 146 -13.03 -7.97 9.92
C THR A 146 -12.75 -6.63 10.61
N VAL A 147 -13.74 -6.11 11.29
CA VAL A 147 -13.64 -4.86 12.08
C VAL A 147 -12.54 -4.93 13.14
N ASP A 148 -12.11 -6.15 13.49
CA ASP A 148 -11.08 -6.43 14.49
C ASP A 148 -9.68 -6.68 13.86
N ALA A 149 -9.51 -6.40 12.55
CA ALA A 149 -8.19 -6.50 11.91
C ALA A 149 -7.22 -5.54 12.58
N ASP A 150 -6.30 -6.11 13.35
CA ASP A 150 -5.27 -5.36 14.07
C ASP A 150 -3.93 -5.52 13.35
N TYR A 151 -3.33 -4.39 13.03
CA TYR A 151 -1.96 -4.34 12.51
C TYR A 151 -1.15 -3.34 13.34
N ASP A 152 0.10 -3.69 13.60
CA ASP A 152 0.96 -2.86 14.43
C ASP A 152 1.44 -1.61 13.68
N ARG A 153 0.70 -0.52 13.84
CA ARG A 153 1.02 0.80 13.32
C ARG A 153 2.23 1.42 14.01
N SER A 154 2.53 0.97 15.22
CA SER A 154 3.58 1.55 16.06
C SER A 154 4.98 1.12 15.65
N ASN A 155 5.10 0.07 14.83
CA ASN A 155 6.38 -0.50 14.44
C ASN A 155 6.57 -0.60 12.91
N PRO A 156 6.71 0.52 12.19
CA PRO A 156 6.96 0.50 10.75
C PRO A 156 8.28 -0.20 10.37
N ALA A 157 9.23 -0.27 11.30
CA ALA A 157 10.50 -0.99 11.09
C ALA A 157 10.29 -2.48 10.87
N LEU A 158 9.22 -3.06 11.43
CA LEU A 158 8.89 -4.46 11.23
C LEU A 158 8.58 -4.76 9.76
N MET A 159 7.75 -3.97 9.12
CA MET A 159 7.44 -4.12 7.69
C MET A 159 8.71 -4.02 6.83
N LEU A 160 9.59 -3.04 7.12
CA LEU A 160 10.86 -2.90 6.40
C LEU A 160 11.76 -4.12 6.60
N ARG A 161 11.79 -4.68 7.81
CA ARG A 161 12.58 -5.89 8.10
C ARG A 161 12.01 -7.12 7.35
N VAL A 162 10.70 -7.29 7.31
CA VAL A 162 10.07 -8.37 6.55
C VAL A 162 10.36 -8.21 5.05
N ARG A 163 10.33 -6.99 4.52
CA ARG A 163 10.72 -6.73 3.12
C ARG A 163 12.16 -7.11 2.83
N GLU A 164 13.11 -6.82 3.74
CA GLU A 164 14.50 -7.29 3.60
C GLU A 164 14.59 -8.82 3.54
N ILE A 165 13.87 -9.52 4.44
CA ILE A 165 13.82 -10.99 4.45
C ILE A 165 13.24 -11.52 3.14
N MET A 166 12.17 -10.94 2.63
CA MET A 166 11.61 -11.31 1.32
C MET A 166 12.64 -11.15 0.20
N ALA A 167 13.37 -10.03 0.18
CA ALA A 167 14.42 -9.79 -0.81
C ALA A 167 15.53 -10.85 -0.73
N GLU A 168 15.98 -11.19 0.49
CA GLU A 168 16.97 -12.24 0.72
C GLU A 168 16.44 -13.61 0.22
N ASP A 169 15.18 -13.94 0.51
CA ASP A 169 14.57 -15.20 0.10
C ASP A 169 14.37 -15.29 -1.42
N ILE A 170 14.02 -14.20 -2.08
CA ILE A 170 13.97 -14.12 -3.54
C ILE A 170 15.36 -14.36 -4.16
N MET A 171 16.42 -13.85 -3.54
CA MET A 171 17.79 -13.97 -4.02
C MET A 171 18.43 -15.33 -3.72
N ARG A 172 17.86 -16.14 -2.82
CA ARG A 172 18.38 -17.47 -2.50
C ARG A 172 18.43 -18.36 -3.74
N ASN A 173 19.41 -19.28 -3.76
CA ASN A 173 19.44 -20.31 -4.77
C ASN A 173 18.22 -21.23 -4.66
N ASP A 174 17.76 -21.73 -5.78
CA ASP A 174 16.60 -22.63 -5.84
C ASP A 174 16.78 -23.90 -5.00
N GLU A 175 18.01 -24.40 -4.85
CA GLU A 175 18.30 -25.56 -4.01
C GLU A 175 18.08 -25.28 -2.52
N ASP A 176 18.42 -24.09 -2.04
CA ASP A 176 18.19 -23.68 -0.65
C ASP A 176 16.70 -23.50 -0.33
N VAL A 177 15.93 -23.00 -1.30
CA VAL A 177 14.47 -22.89 -1.20
C VAL A 177 13.81 -24.28 -1.10
N ILE A 178 14.31 -25.24 -1.86
CA ILE A 178 13.82 -26.63 -1.84
C ILE A 178 13.99 -27.24 -0.44
N VAL A 179 15.12 -27.02 0.21
CA VAL A 179 15.38 -27.55 1.57
C VAL A 179 14.46 -26.92 2.60
N SER A 180 14.12 -25.64 2.47
CA SER A 180 13.22 -24.95 3.41
C SER A 180 11.76 -25.39 3.28
N VAL A 181 11.33 -25.81 2.09
CA VAL A 181 9.97 -26.29 1.81
C VAL A 181 9.81 -27.78 2.20
N SER A 182 10.89 -28.56 2.25
CA SER A 182 10.86 -29.98 2.56
C SER A 182 11.00 -30.32 4.05
N ASN A 183 11.22 -29.36 4.93
CA ASN A 183 11.33 -29.49 6.37
C ASN A 183 10.07 -29.00 7.07
#